data_c1b2a5f066672c5059010c891d615cc9
#
_entry.id   c1b2a5f066672c5059010c891d615cc9
#
_cell.length_a   1.000
_cell.length_b   1.000
_cell.length_c   1.000
_cell.angle_alpha   90.00
_cell.angle_beta   90.00
_cell.angle_gamma   90.00
#
_symmetry.space_group_name_H-M   'P 1'
#
loop_
_entity.id
_entity.type
_entity.pdbx_description
1 polymer ?
#
loop_
_entity_poly.entity_id
_entity_poly.type
_entity_poly.pdbx_seq_one_letter_code
_entity_poly.pdbx_strand_id
1 'polypeptide(L)'
;MADRKEALAVIGRVLRDELGVERDVRAEDDLLADLQLDSVGILTLVVGLEDHFRIALAEQDAAEVRTVGDLAGLVAARAEGR
;
A
#
# COMPACT_ATOMS: atom_id res chain seq x y z
N MET A 1 7.40 -7.64 13.80
CA MET A 1 6.58 -6.45 13.96
C MET A 1 6.64 -5.60 12.68
N ALA A 2 5.50 -5.26 12.12
CA ALA A 2 5.46 -4.50 10.88
C ALA A 2 5.75 -3.02 11.15
N ASP A 3 6.71 -2.44 10.45
CA ASP A 3 6.99 -1.02 10.50
C ASP A 3 6.80 -0.43 9.10
N ARG A 4 6.99 0.90 8.99
CA ARG A 4 6.78 1.59 7.73
C ARG A 4 7.73 1.10 6.64
N LYS A 5 8.95 0.76 7.01
CA LYS A 5 9.95 0.25 6.07
C LYS A 5 9.53 -1.10 5.49
N GLU A 6 9.07 -1.98 6.34
CA GLU A 6 8.57 -3.28 5.91
C GLU A 6 7.33 -3.11 5.03
N ALA A 7 6.43 -2.22 5.42
CA ALA A 7 5.24 -1.94 4.64
C ALA A 7 5.60 -1.43 3.24
N LEU A 8 6.59 -0.53 3.15
CA LEU A 8 7.06 -0.03 1.84
C LEU A 8 7.58 -1.16 0.97
N ALA A 9 8.34 -2.09 1.55
CA ALA A 9 8.88 -3.22 0.81
C ALA A 9 7.78 -4.13 0.27
N VAL A 10 6.77 -4.41 1.08
CA VAL A 10 5.66 -5.27 0.67
C VAL A 10 4.80 -4.57 -0.39
N ILE A 11 4.55 -3.27 -0.22
CA ILE A 11 3.81 -2.50 -1.21
C ILE A 11 4.52 -2.58 -2.58
N GLY A 12 5.83 -2.38 -2.59
CA GLY A 12 6.60 -2.47 -3.83
C GLY A 12 6.52 -3.84 -4.47
N ARG A 13 6.55 -4.89 -3.65
CA ARG A 13 6.45 -6.26 -4.17
C ARG A 13 5.07 -6.53 -4.78
N VAL A 14 4.00 -6.11 -4.12
CA VAL A 14 2.66 -6.30 -4.65
C VAL A 14 2.48 -5.53 -5.96
N LEU A 15 2.97 -4.29 -5.99
CA LEU A 15 2.89 -3.48 -7.21
C LEU A 15 3.60 -4.15 -8.37
N ARG A 16 4.77 -4.72 -8.13
CA ARG A 16 5.53 -5.38 -9.17
C ARG A 16 4.91 -6.71 -9.58
N ASP A 17 4.60 -7.56 -8.60
CA ASP A 17 4.20 -8.94 -8.88
C ASP A 17 2.75 -9.07 -9.34
N GLU A 18 1.85 -8.23 -8.82
CA GLU A 18 0.43 -8.35 -9.12
C GLU A 18 -0.10 -7.25 -10.03
N LEU A 19 0.52 -6.08 -10.02
CA LEU A 19 0.03 -4.94 -10.81
C LEU A 19 0.98 -4.55 -11.94
N GLY A 20 2.10 -5.25 -12.10
CA GLY A 20 2.99 -5.06 -13.23
C GLY A 20 3.77 -3.76 -13.23
N VAL A 21 3.93 -3.13 -12.08
CA VAL A 21 4.73 -1.90 -11.98
C VAL A 21 6.20 -2.29 -11.95
N GLU A 22 6.93 -1.93 -13.01
CA GLU A 22 8.31 -2.39 -13.17
C GLU A 22 9.36 -1.38 -12.72
N ARG A 23 8.94 -0.16 -12.39
CA ARG A 23 9.87 0.87 -11.93
C ARG A 23 10.05 0.79 -10.41
N ASP A 24 11.11 1.39 -9.93
CA ASP A 24 11.32 1.53 -8.49
C ASP A 24 10.23 2.42 -7.92
N VAL A 25 9.65 1.99 -6.79
CA VAL A 25 8.57 2.70 -6.14
C VAL A 25 9.12 3.43 -4.93
N ARG A 26 8.78 4.72 -4.81
CA ARG A 26 9.23 5.57 -3.72
C ARG A 26 8.05 5.98 -2.84
N ALA A 27 8.35 6.34 -1.60
CA ALA A 27 7.33 6.76 -0.66
C ALA A 27 6.52 7.97 -1.15
N GLU A 28 7.17 8.88 -1.87
CA GLU A 28 6.52 10.08 -2.39
C GLU A 28 5.71 9.86 -3.66
N ASP A 29 5.78 8.67 -4.25
CA ASP A 29 5.01 8.38 -5.46
C ASP A 29 3.51 8.42 -5.18
N ASP A 30 2.79 9.12 -6.04
CA ASP A 30 1.34 9.21 -5.97
C ASP A 30 0.73 7.97 -6.62
N LEU A 31 -0.19 7.32 -5.93
CA LEU A 31 -0.78 6.06 -6.41
C LEU A 31 -1.52 6.24 -7.72
N LEU A 32 -2.17 7.37 -7.93
CA LEU A 32 -2.92 7.64 -9.15
C LEU A 32 -2.06 8.32 -10.20
N ALA A 33 -1.37 9.39 -9.83
CA ALA A 33 -0.64 10.21 -10.79
C ALA A 33 0.67 9.56 -11.25
N ASP A 34 1.45 9.04 -10.31
CA ASP A 34 2.78 8.49 -10.64
C ASP A 34 2.74 7.02 -11.02
N LEU A 35 1.96 6.23 -10.31
CA LEU A 35 1.85 4.80 -10.58
C LEU A 35 0.68 4.46 -11.48
N GLN A 36 -0.18 5.43 -11.73
CA GLN A 36 -1.32 5.29 -12.63
C GLN A 36 -2.25 4.13 -12.30
N LEU A 37 -2.42 3.88 -11.01
CA LEU A 37 -3.36 2.85 -10.57
C LEU A 37 -4.79 3.36 -10.70
N ASP A 38 -5.69 2.48 -11.07
CA ASP A 38 -7.12 2.77 -11.02
C ASP A 38 -7.72 2.22 -9.74
N SER A 39 -9.02 2.33 -9.57
CA SER A 39 -9.68 1.88 -8.35
C SER A 39 -9.53 0.37 -8.15
N VAL A 40 -9.49 -0.40 -9.23
CA VAL A 40 -9.27 -1.85 -9.15
C VAL A 40 -7.85 -2.15 -8.70
N GLY A 41 -6.87 -1.42 -9.24
CA GLY A 41 -5.48 -1.60 -8.83
C GLY A 41 -5.25 -1.24 -7.37
N ILE A 42 -5.86 -0.14 -6.92
CA ILE A 42 -5.75 0.26 -5.52
C ILE A 42 -6.40 -0.79 -4.62
N LEU A 43 -7.56 -1.30 -5.00
CA LEU A 43 -8.23 -2.34 -4.23
C LEU A 43 -7.38 -3.61 -4.15
N THR A 44 -6.77 -4.01 -5.27
CA THR A 44 -5.88 -5.17 -5.31
C THR A 44 -4.71 -4.99 -4.34
N LEU A 45 -4.12 -3.80 -4.35
CA LEU A 45 -3.00 -3.48 -3.45
C LEU A 45 -3.44 -3.54 -2.00
N VAL A 46 -4.58 -2.93 -1.67
CA VAL A 46 -5.10 -2.91 -0.31
C VAL A 46 -5.39 -4.32 0.19
N VAL A 47 -6.04 -5.14 -0.62
CA VAL A 47 -6.36 -6.52 -0.26
C VAL A 47 -5.08 -7.33 -0.03
N GLY A 48 -4.07 -7.14 -0.88
CA GLY A 48 -2.79 -7.81 -0.71
C GLY A 48 -2.11 -7.45 0.60
N LEU A 49 -2.18 -6.19 0.98
CA LEU A 49 -1.60 -5.72 2.24
C LEU A 49 -2.36 -6.25 3.45
N GLU A 50 -3.69 -6.24 3.38
CA GLU A 50 -4.52 -6.78 4.46
C GLU A 50 -4.19 -8.25 4.69
N ASP A 51 -4.04 -8.99 3.61
CA ASP A 51 -3.76 -10.41 3.66
C ASP A 51 -2.36 -10.69 4.22
N HIS A 52 -1.37 -9.95 3.73
CA HIS A 52 0.02 -10.15 4.16
C HIS A 52 0.23 -9.81 5.64
N PHE A 53 -0.31 -8.69 6.07
CA PHE A 53 -0.11 -8.20 7.45
C PHE A 53 -1.18 -8.66 8.43
N ARG A 54 -2.22 -9.32 7.93
CA ARG A 54 -3.36 -9.77 8.75
C ARG A 54 -4.02 -8.60 9.47
N ILE A 55 -4.30 -7.54 8.72
CA ILE A 55 -4.95 -6.33 9.23
C ILE A 55 -6.20 -6.04 8.42
N ALA A 56 -7.05 -5.19 8.95
CA ALA A 56 -8.22 -4.68 8.22
C ALA A 56 -8.04 -3.19 7.99
N LEU A 57 -8.21 -2.76 6.75
CA LEU A 57 -8.14 -1.36 6.37
C LEU A 57 -9.54 -0.90 5.99
N ALA A 58 -10.06 0.08 6.71
CA ALA A 58 -11.38 0.60 6.42
C ALA A 58 -11.34 1.38 5.09
N GLU A 59 -12.46 1.34 4.37
CA GLU A 59 -12.58 2.04 3.10
C GLU A 59 -12.27 3.53 3.25
N GLN A 60 -12.76 4.15 4.32
CA GLN A 60 -12.51 5.58 4.55
C GLN A 60 -11.04 5.87 4.87
N ASP A 61 -10.34 4.93 5.50
CA ASP A 61 -8.90 5.08 5.75
C ASP A 61 -8.15 5.06 4.43
N ALA A 62 -8.51 4.13 3.55
CA ALA A 62 -7.87 4.00 2.24
C ALA A 62 -8.15 5.23 1.38
N ALA A 63 -9.31 5.84 1.52
CA ALA A 63 -9.69 7.02 0.74
C ALA A 63 -8.83 8.24 1.04
N GLU A 64 -8.21 8.28 2.22
CA GLU A 64 -7.33 9.39 2.60
C GLU A 64 -5.89 9.20 2.14
N VAL A 65 -5.56 8.01 1.67
CA VAL A 65 -4.22 7.68 1.19
C VAL A 65 -4.04 8.21 -0.21
N ARG A 66 -2.94 8.92 -0.46
CA ARG A 66 -2.62 9.44 -1.77
C ARG A 66 -1.28 8.93 -2.27
N THR A 67 -0.29 8.80 -1.40
CA THR A 67 1.04 8.35 -1.77
C THR A 67 1.32 6.97 -1.22
N VAL A 68 2.39 6.35 -1.75
CA VAL A 68 2.88 5.07 -1.23
C VAL A 68 3.24 5.20 0.24
N GLY A 69 3.87 6.31 0.61
CA GLY A 69 4.24 6.58 2.00
C GLY A 69 3.04 6.69 2.92
N ASP A 70 1.96 7.33 2.45
CA ASP A 70 0.72 7.41 3.22
C ASP A 70 0.17 6.02 3.50
N LEU A 71 0.16 5.17 2.49
CA LEU A 71 -0.32 3.81 2.63
C LEU A 71 0.55 3.00 3.58
N ALA A 72 1.86 3.14 3.46
CA ALA A 72 2.79 2.45 4.34
C ALA A 72 2.61 2.87 5.80
N GLY A 73 2.39 4.15 6.03
CA GLY A 73 2.13 4.66 7.37
C GLY A 73 0.84 4.11 7.96
N LEU A 74 -0.20 4.04 7.14
CA LEU A 74 -1.48 3.46 7.57
C LEU A 74 -1.32 1.99 7.95
N VAL A 75 -0.62 1.22 7.10
CA VAL A 75 -0.38 -0.20 7.36
C VAL A 75 0.39 -0.39 8.65
N ALA A 76 1.45 0.39 8.85
CA ALA A 76 2.27 0.29 10.06
C ALA A 76 1.46 0.62 11.30
N ALA A 77 0.62 1.64 11.24
CA ALA A 77 -0.22 2.03 12.37
C ALA A 77 -1.23 0.93 12.71
N ARG A 78 -1.84 0.32 11.71
CA ARG A 78 -2.81 -0.75 11.94
C ARG A 78 -2.15 -2.01 12.47
N ALA A 79 -0.98 -2.35 11.96
CA ALA A 79 -0.24 -3.52 12.40
C ALA A 79 0.20 -3.38 13.86
N GLU A 80 0.60 -2.18 14.25
CA GLU A 80 0.96 -1.92 15.64
C GLU A 80 -0.22 -2.00 16.59
N GLY A 81 -1.39 -1.62 16.13
CA GLY A 81 -2.60 -1.59 16.94
C GLY A 81 -3.24 -2.94 17.20
N ARG A 82 -2.65 -4.02 16.72
CA ARG A 82 -3.18 -5.38 16.88
C ARG A 82 -2.85 -5.95 18.28
#